data_1c866ba6fe68af7a3f1753f512dbbb70
#
_entry.id   1c866ba6fe68af7a3f1753f512dbbb70
#
_cell.length_a   1.000
_cell.length_b   1.000
_cell.length_c   1.000
_cell.angle_alpha   90.00
_cell.angle_beta   90.00
_cell.angle_gamma   90.00
#
_symmetry.space_group_name_H-M   'P 1'
#
loop_
_entity.id
_entity.type
_entity.pdbx_description
1 polymer ?
#
loop_
_entity_poly.entity_id
_entity_poly.type
_entity_poly.pdbx_seq_one_letter_code
_entity_poly.pdbx_strand_id
1 'polypeptide(L)'
;MDIITLLSGLSQCLDETSIKQLAVIAKAMVTMSGQVTMLGMSRWTERGGSYRTIQRFYNKVIPWGVVLWLVFSKHLYRPGDEYLVVGDESVVSKAGQETYGIDRFFSSIFGKPVRGLAFFTLSVVSVNERKSYPLLVEQVVRSAQEAAVVSPKPTAKQSKAGKPKQTSGKVGRPKGSKAKDKRTIEWTPELRRLERMGKSLLERITPLCLIRHLALDGHFGNNNVTQVVRQSLNLHIISKLRNDSALYLCYEGAQHGVGAPKRYGAKLDYDQIPTKYRVHASTEKQIQTEIYQATMLHKTFADPLNVVVMVKTHLVTQKKAHVVLFSSDLTLAYEKLIDDYRLRFQIEFNFRDAKQFWGFEDFMNVNKTPVTNAVGLAFLMVNLSHILLARYRTTFPDFSVLDLKALFRSRRYAQEALKLLPDFVDPLLIAQLLDAMPPLGAIHSEPIFTLNP
;
A
#
# COMPACT_ATOMS: atom_id res chain seq x y z
N MET A 1 20.76 8.53 17.91
CA MET A 1 20.27 7.14 18.15
C MET A 1 20.86 6.27 17.06
N ASP A 2 21.56 5.22 17.40
CA ASP A 2 22.15 4.28 16.44
C ASP A 2 21.07 3.33 15.90
N ILE A 3 21.20 2.90 14.66
CA ILE A 3 20.27 1.95 14.02
C ILE A 3 20.21 0.64 14.81
N ILE A 4 21.34 0.18 15.39
CA ILE A 4 21.34 -1.03 16.20
C ILE A 4 20.44 -0.91 17.44
N THR A 5 20.39 0.26 18.06
CA THR A 5 19.52 0.53 19.21
C THR A 5 18.03 0.47 18.80
N LEU A 6 17.68 0.99 17.60
CA LEU A 6 16.31 0.88 17.08
C LEU A 6 15.90 -0.57 16.82
N LEU A 7 16.85 -1.41 16.43
CA LEU A 7 16.61 -2.82 16.12
C LEU A 7 16.73 -3.75 17.32
N SER A 8 17.21 -3.27 18.48
CA SER A 8 17.38 -4.10 19.70
C SER A 8 16.09 -4.79 20.14
N GLY A 9 14.95 -4.13 19.91
CA GLY A 9 13.64 -4.69 20.19
C GLY A 9 13.27 -5.94 19.37
N LEU A 10 14.03 -6.28 18.33
CA LEU A 10 13.81 -7.47 17.52
C LEU A 10 14.34 -8.75 18.14
N SER A 11 14.99 -8.70 19.31
CA SER A 11 15.42 -9.88 20.09
C SER A 11 14.27 -10.85 20.43
N GLN A 12 13.03 -10.37 20.32
CA GLN A 12 11.83 -11.20 20.48
C GLN A 12 11.59 -12.19 19.30
N CYS A 13 12.20 -11.94 18.14
CA CYS A 13 11.95 -12.75 16.93
C CYS A 13 13.22 -13.07 16.13
N LEU A 14 14.35 -12.45 16.43
CA LEU A 14 15.62 -12.66 15.74
C LEU A 14 16.73 -12.93 16.76
N ASP A 15 17.68 -13.76 16.37
CA ASP A 15 18.93 -13.96 17.11
C ASP A 15 19.82 -12.72 17.04
N GLU A 16 20.72 -12.57 18.01
CA GLU A 16 21.61 -11.42 18.12
C GLU A 16 22.50 -11.22 16.87
N THR A 17 22.94 -12.30 16.27
CA THR A 17 23.74 -12.27 15.04
C THR A 17 22.93 -11.70 13.88
N SER A 18 21.67 -12.11 13.75
CA SER A 18 20.76 -11.59 12.71
C SER A 18 20.46 -10.11 12.92
N ILE A 19 20.28 -9.67 14.17
CA ILE A 19 20.08 -8.25 14.49
C ILE A 19 21.32 -7.42 14.12
N LYS A 20 22.52 -7.89 14.48
CA LYS A 20 23.78 -7.22 14.11
C LYS A 20 23.95 -7.13 12.60
N GLN A 21 23.68 -8.24 11.87
CA GLN A 21 23.71 -8.25 10.39
C GLN A 21 22.69 -7.29 9.79
N LEU A 22 21.47 -7.29 10.30
CA LEU A 22 20.40 -6.40 9.86
C LEU A 22 20.79 -4.93 10.09
N ALA A 23 21.37 -4.59 11.22
CA ALA A 23 21.84 -3.24 11.51
C ALA A 23 22.95 -2.78 10.54
N VAL A 24 23.91 -3.66 10.23
CA VAL A 24 24.98 -3.39 9.26
C VAL A 24 24.38 -3.16 7.87
N ILE A 25 23.43 -3.99 7.44
CA ILE A 25 22.76 -3.86 6.15
C ILE A 25 21.95 -2.56 6.09
N ALA A 26 21.15 -2.27 7.11
CA ALA A 26 20.35 -1.04 7.19
C ALA A 26 21.23 0.22 7.16
N LYS A 27 22.35 0.21 7.90
CA LYS A 27 23.33 1.31 7.87
C LYS A 27 23.96 1.48 6.49
N ALA A 28 24.29 0.38 5.80
CA ALA A 28 24.77 0.45 4.42
C ALA A 28 23.73 1.03 3.46
N MET A 29 22.46 0.62 3.58
CA MET A 29 21.37 1.11 2.73
C MET A 29 21.09 2.61 2.92
N VAL A 30 21.16 3.13 4.13
CA VAL A 30 21.02 4.58 4.39
C VAL A 30 22.21 5.38 3.82
N THR A 31 23.40 4.78 3.85
CA THR A 31 24.64 5.48 3.50
C THR A 31 24.94 5.45 2.00
N MET A 32 24.65 4.32 1.35
CA MET A 32 25.08 4.05 -0.02
C MET A 32 24.45 4.97 -1.08
N SER A 33 25.18 5.14 -2.18
CA SER A 33 24.67 5.66 -3.45
C SER A 33 24.50 4.52 -4.47
N GLY A 34 23.67 4.76 -5.49
CA GLY A 34 23.39 3.81 -6.56
C GLY A 34 22.42 2.70 -6.16
N GLN A 35 22.41 1.61 -6.94
CA GLN A 35 21.46 0.51 -6.79
C GLN A 35 21.70 -0.31 -5.51
N VAL A 36 20.62 -0.63 -4.82
CA VAL A 36 20.65 -1.39 -3.56
C VAL A 36 20.72 -2.89 -3.87
N THR A 37 21.91 -3.35 -4.17
CA THR A 37 22.22 -4.77 -4.39
C THR A 37 23.10 -5.32 -3.27
N MET A 38 23.16 -6.65 -3.10
CA MET A 38 24.03 -7.27 -2.10
C MET A 38 25.49 -6.84 -2.26
N LEU A 39 25.98 -6.76 -3.50
CA LEU A 39 27.34 -6.30 -3.81
C LEU A 39 27.48 -4.79 -3.53
N GLY A 40 26.50 -3.99 -3.92
CA GLY A 40 26.45 -2.56 -3.61
C GLY A 40 26.57 -2.32 -2.10
N MET A 41 25.70 -2.95 -1.32
CA MET A 41 25.70 -2.85 0.15
C MET A 41 27.04 -3.25 0.77
N SER A 42 27.66 -4.36 0.31
CA SER A 42 28.94 -4.84 0.88
C SER A 42 30.10 -3.85 0.73
N ARG A 43 30.05 -2.96 -0.25
CA ARG A 43 31.05 -1.91 -0.46
C ARG A 43 30.91 -0.73 0.52
N TRP A 44 29.74 -0.63 1.19
CA TRP A 44 29.43 0.45 2.14
C TRP A 44 29.41 -0.03 3.60
N THR A 45 29.71 -1.32 3.82
CA THR A 45 29.83 -1.88 5.16
C THR A 45 31.28 -1.81 5.67
N GLU A 46 31.41 -1.85 6.99
CA GLU A 46 32.66 -2.09 7.70
C GLU A 46 32.82 -3.59 8.02
N ARG A 47 33.54 -3.90 9.10
CA ARG A 47 33.69 -5.28 9.58
C ARG A 47 32.32 -5.97 9.76
N GLY A 48 32.22 -7.20 9.29
CA GLY A 48 30.98 -8.00 9.41
C GLY A 48 29.99 -7.87 8.25
N GLY A 49 30.23 -6.97 7.26
CA GLY A 49 29.34 -6.75 6.12
C GLY A 49 29.89 -7.24 4.79
N SER A 50 30.73 -8.27 4.74
CA SER A 50 31.20 -8.83 3.48
C SER A 50 30.04 -9.34 2.61
N TYR A 51 30.23 -9.39 1.29
CA TYR A 51 29.24 -9.91 0.35
C TYR A 51 28.66 -11.28 0.80
N ARG A 52 29.54 -12.20 1.24
CA ARG A 52 29.13 -13.53 1.71
C ARG A 52 28.27 -13.44 3.00
N THR A 53 28.56 -12.51 3.89
CA THR A 53 27.75 -12.31 5.11
C THR A 53 26.35 -11.78 4.74
N ILE A 54 26.27 -10.81 3.84
CA ILE A 54 24.99 -10.30 3.34
C ILE A 54 24.23 -11.41 2.60
N GLN A 55 24.89 -12.19 1.76
CA GLN A 55 24.29 -13.32 1.06
C GLN A 55 23.73 -14.37 2.04
N ARG A 56 24.44 -14.69 3.12
CA ARG A 56 23.95 -15.59 4.16
C ARG A 56 22.71 -15.04 4.84
N PHE A 57 22.69 -13.73 5.15
CA PHE A 57 21.50 -13.08 5.70
C PHE A 57 20.31 -13.18 4.76
N TYR A 58 20.51 -12.94 3.45
CA TYR A 58 19.45 -13.06 2.44
C TYR A 58 18.88 -14.48 2.29
N ASN A 59 19.62 -15.50 2.71
CA ASN A 59 19.15 -16.90 2.69
C ASN A 59 18.52 -17.34 4.02
N LYS A 60 18.51 -16.50 5.06
CA LYS A 60 17.82 -16.82 6.32
C LYS A 60 16.31 -16.63 6.17
N VAL A 61 15.54 -17.43 6.91
CA VAL A 61 14.10 -17.21 7.03
C VAL A 61 13.86 -16.15 8.09
N ILE A 62 13.41 -14.97 7.66
CA ILE A 62 13.13 -13.83 8.51
C ILE A 62 11.61 -13.65 8.62
N PRO A 63 11.04 -13.56 9.84
CA PRO A 63 9.60 -13.36 10.04
C PRO A 63 9.23 -11.87 9.84
N TRP A 64 9.27 -11.40 8.59
CA TRP A 64 9.12 -9.97 8.26
C TRP A 64 7.85 -9.33 8.83
N GLY A 65 6.73 -10.04 8.85
CA GLY A 65 5.51 -9.52 9.45
C GLY A 65 5.64 -9.25 10.96
N VAL A 66 6.48 -10.01 11.67
CA VAL A 66 6.79 -9.76 13.09
C VAL A 66 7.81 -8.62 13.21
N VAL A 67 8.83 -8.60 12.36
CA VAL A 67 9.86 -7.55 12.35
C VAL A 67 9.23 -6.18 12.12
N LEU A 68 8.42 -6.03 11.07
CA LEU A 68 7.76 -4.77 10.72
C LEU A 68 6.79 -4.34 11.84
N TRP A 69 6.05 -5.30 12.41
CA TRP A 69 5.16 -5.07 13.53
C TRP A 69 5.89 -4.56 14.78
N LEU A 70 7.00 -5.19 15.17
CA LEU A 70 7.78 -4.78 16.36
C LEU A 70 8.38 -3.38 16.18
N VAL A 71 8.85 -3.04 14.98
CA VAL A 71 9.34 -1.69 14.68
C VAL A 71 8.19 -0.67 14.76
N PHE A 72 7.03 -0.98 14.19
CA PHE A 72 5.86 -0.12 14.27
C PHE A 72 5.40 0.07 15.72
N SER A 73 5.12 -1.01 16.44
CA SER A 73 4.54 -0.96 17.78
C SER A 73 5.45 -0.26 18.81
N LYS A 74 6.78 -0.38 18.66
CA LYS A 74 7.75 0.21 19.59
C LYS A 74 8.11 1.67 19.28
N HIS A 75 8.08 2.06 18.01
CA HIS A 75 8.67 3.35 17.61
C HIS A 75 7.70 4.27 16.84
N LEU A 76 6.69 3.74 16.18
CA LEU A 76 5.81 4.49 15.27
C LEU A 76 4.38 4.59 15.78
N TYR A 77 3.93 3.63 16.58
CA TYR A 77 2.60 3.67 17.19
C TYR A 77 2.46 4.88 18.12
N ARG A 78 1.34 5.58 18.04
CA ARG A 78 0.97 6.70 18.90
C ARG A 78 -0.32 6.38 19.64
N PRO A 79 -0.29 6.23 20.98
CA PRO A 79 -1.50 6.06 21.76
C PRO A 79 -2.45 7.24 21.56
N GLY A 80 -3.75 6.95 21.38
CA GLY A 80 -4.78 7.96 21.15
C GLY A 80 -4.91 8.41 19.69
N ASP A 81 -4.08 7.94 18.77
CA ASP A 81 -4.28 8.15 17.33
C ASP A 81 -5.32 7.17 16.78
N GLU A 82 -6.02 7.59 15.73
CA GLU A 82 -6.90 6.74 14.95
C GLU A 82 -6.12 6.09 13.80
N TYR A 83 -6.35 4.81 13.58
CA TYR A 83 -5.67 4.05 12.55
C TYR A 83 -6.64 3.42 11.55
N LEU A 84 -6.28 3.51 10.27
CA LEU A 84 -6.96 2.89 9.14
C LEU A 84 -6.06 1.81 8.54
N VAL A 85 -6.59 0.61 8.29
CA VAL A 85 -5.87 -0.38 7.49
C VAL A 85 -6.08 -0.08 6.02
N VAL A 86 -5.01 -0.13 5.24
CA VAL A 86 -5.04 0.04 3.79
C VAL A 86 -4.31 -1.10 3.11
N GLY A 87 -4.77 -1.49 1.94
CA GLY A 87 -4.14 -2.55 1.14
C GLY A 87 -4.03 -2.16 -0.32
N ASP A 88 -2.90 -2.53 -0.93
CA ASP A 88 -2.67 -2.31 -2.36
C ASP A 88 -1.61 -3.25 -2.91
N GLU A 89 -1.57 -3.39 -4.24
CA GLU A 89 -0.60 -4.22 -4.95
C GLU A 89 0.39 -3.36 -5.73
N SER A 90 1.67 -3.66 -5.61
CA SER A 90 2.71 -3.01 -6.42
C SER A 90 3.43 -4.02 -7.29
N VAL A 91 3.64 -3.64 -8.55
CA VAL A 91 4.39 -4.44 -9.52
C VAL A 91 5.80 -3.91 -9.67
N VAL A 92 6.76 -4.83 -9.64
CA VAL A 92 8.19 -4.59 -9.87
C VAL A 92 8.58 -5.28 -11.17
N SER A 93 9.00 -4.51 -12.17
CA SER A 93 9.46 -5.07 -13.45
C SER A 93 10.78 -5.81 -13.29
N LYS A 94 10.92 -6.97 -13.93
CA LYS A 94 12.14 -7.78 -13.94
C LYS A 94 12.45 -8.29 -15.34
N ALA A 95 13.72 -8.17 -15.74
CA ALA A 95 14.21 -8.68 -17.02
C ALA A 95 14.57 -10.18 -16.97
N GLY A 96 14.91 -10.71 -15.78
CA GLY A 96 15.31 -12.10 -15.58
C GLY A 96 14.20 -13.09 -15.95
N GLN A 97 14.59 -14.36 -16.22
CA GLN A 97 13.64 -15.42 -16.60
C GLN A 97 13.31 -16.38 -15.48
N GLU A 98 14.17 -16.51 -14.48
CA GLU A 98 14.14 -17.57 -13.46
C GLU A 98 13.80 -17.07 -12.05
N THR A 99 13.44 -15.76 -11.91
CA THR A 99 13.09 -15.23 -10.59
C THR A 99 11.82 -15.88 -10.07
N TYR A 100 11.84 -16.32 -8.80
CA TYR A 100 10.70 -16.95 -8.15
C TYR A 100 9.43 -16.10 -8.29
N GLY A 101 8.36 -16.70 -8.79
CA GLY A 101 7.06 -16.07 -8.97
C GLY A 101 7.00 -15.01 -10.07
N ILE A 102 7.96 -15.01 -11.00
CA ILE A 102 7.93 -14.11 -12.16
C ILE A 102 6.77 -14.47 -13.08
N ASP A 103 5.99 -13.46 -13.45
CA ASP A 103 4.84 -13.60 -14.34
C ASP A 103 4.55 -12.26 -15.03
N ARG A 104 3.45 -12.17 -15.77
CA ARG A 104 2.95 -10.94 -16.38
C ARG A 104 1.88 -10.31 -15.49
N PHE A 105 2.18 -9.16 -14.91
CA PHE A 105 1.27 -8.40 -14.09
C PHE A 105 0.90 -7.07 -14.76
N PHE A 106 -0.34 -6.62 -14.59
CA PHE A 106 -0.77 -5.33 -15.13
C PHE A 106 -0.05 -4.21 -14.37
N SER A 107 0.59 -3.32 -15.11
CA SER A 107 1.21 -2.12 -14.55
C SER A 107 0.41 -0.89 -14.98
N SER A 108 -0.09 -0.13 -14.02
CA SER A 108 -0.79 1.13 -14.26
C SER A 108 0.13 2.18 -14.92
N ILE A 109 1.43 2.14 -14.62
CA ILE A 109 2.43 3.05 -15.22
C ILE A 109 2.55 2.83 -16.72
N PHE A 110 2.57 1.56 -17.16
CA PHE A 110 2.72 1.21 -18.57
C PHE A 110 1.39 0.97 -19.30
N GLY A 111 0.26 0.96 -18.58
CA GLY A 111 -1.06 0.67 -19.12
C GLY A 111 -1.21 -0.72 -19.75
N LYS A 112 -0.31 -1.67 -19.47
CA LYS A 112 -0.25 -3.01 -20.06
C LYS A 112 0.37 -4.03 -19.08
N PRO A 113 0.15 -5.35 -19.30
CA PRO A 113 0.86 -6.37 -18.59
C PRO A 113 2.37 -6.33 -18.86
N VAL A 114 3.17 -6.17 -17.81
CA VAL A 114 4.63 -6.22 -17.84
C VAL A 114 5.13 -7.47 -17.15
N ARG A 115 6.29 -7.97 -17.57
CA ARG A 115 6.98 -9.07 -16.89
C ARG A 115 7.58 -8.56 -15.60
N GLY A 116 7.31 -9.25 -14.50
CA GLY A 116 7.78 -8.81 -13.19
C GLY A 116 7.27 -9.65 -12.04
N LEU A 117 7.33 -9.06 -10.86
CA LEU A 117 6.83 -9.62 -9.61
C LEU A 117 5.77 -8.67 -9.06
N ALA A 118 4.70 -9.22 -8.50
CA ALA A 118 3.71 -8.43 -7.80
C ALA A 118 3.75 -8.72 -6.30
N PHE A 119 3.50 -7.70 -5.49
CA PHE A 119 3.51 -7.78 -4.03
C PHE A 119 2.28 -7.08 -3.48
N PHE A 120 1.45 -7.84 -2.77
CA PHE A 120 0.34 -7.28 -2.03
C PHE A 120 0.82 -6.86 -0.64
N THR A 121 0.50 -5.65 -0.25
CA THR A 121 0.94 -5.05 1.01
C THR A 121 -0.27 -4.59 1.82
N LEU A 122 -0.27 -4.88 3.12
CA LEU A 122 -1.14 -4.25 4.10
C LEU A 122 -0.33 -3.28 4.94
N SER A 123 -0.79 -2.05 4.99
CA SER A 123 -0.21 -0.96 5.79
C SER A 123 -1.25 -0.44 6.77
N VAL A 124 -0.76 0.17 7.83
CA VAL A 124 -1.58 0.94 8.76
C VAL A 124 -1.30 2.43 8.55
N VAL A 125 -2.35 3.21 8.38
CA VAL A 125 -2.26 4.67 8.20
C VAL A 125 -2.70 5.35 9.48
N SER A 126 -1.83 6.19 10.04
CA SER A 126 -2.19 7.17 11.07
C SER A 126 -3.09 8.24 10.44
N VAL A 127 -4.29 8.39 10.96
CA VAL A 127 -5.25 9.37 10.45
C VAL A 127 -4.77 10.79 10.79
N ASN A 128 -4.24 11.00 12.00
CA ASN A 128 -3.77 12.30 12.45
C ASN A 128 -2.46 12.74 11.76
N GLU A 129 -1.47 11.84 11.68
CA GLU A 129 -0.18 12.16 11.04
C GLU A 129 -0.24 12.07 9.51
N ARG A 130 -1.29 11.45 8.94
CA ARG A 130 -1.48 11.17 7.50
C ARG A 130 -0.28 10.42 6.91
N LYS A 131 0.23 9.43 7.64
CA LYS A 131 1.40 8.61 7.29
C LYS A 131 1.04 7.14 7.26
N SER A 132 1.59 6.43 6.30
CA SER A 132 1.40 4.99 6.12
C SER A 132 2.62 4.20 6.57
N TYR A 133 2.39 3.12 7.31
CA TYR A 133 3.41 2.21 7.82
C TYR A 133 3.17 0.79 7.29
N PRO A 134 4.01 0.27 6.39
CA PRO A 134 3.86 -1.09 5.87
C PRO A 134 4.13 -2.12 6.98
N LEU A 135 3.19 -3.06 7.17
CA LEU A 135 3.28 -4.08 8.23
C LEU A 135 3.34 -5.49 7.69
N LEU A 136 2.64 -5.78 6.61
CA LEU A 136 2.67 -7.09 5.97
C LEU A 136 2.86 -6.92 4.47
N VAL A 137 3.74 -7.74 3.92
CA VAL A 137 3.96 -7.82 2.47
C VAL A 137 4.07 -9.27 2.05
N GLU A 138 3.39 -9.63 0.97
CA GLU A 138 3.42 -10.97 0.42
C GLU A 138 3.51 -10.94 -1.09
N GLN A 139 4.38 -11.78 -1.65
CA GLN A 139 4.51 -11.94 -3.09
C GLN A 139 3.27 -12.62 -3.67
N VAL A 140 2.73 -12.06 -4.74
CA VAL A 140 1.65 -12.66 -5.53
C VAL A 140 2.26 -13.67 -6.48
N VAL A 141 2.09 -14.96 -6.15
CA VAL A 141 2.54 -16.04 -7.00
C VAL A 141 1.32 -16.73 -7.59
N ARG A 142 1.21 -16.75 -8.91
CA ARG A 142 0.12 -17.44 -9.61
C ARG A 142 0.45 -18.92 -9.77
N SER A 143 -0.55 -19.76 -9.61
CA SER A 143 -0.43 -21.17 -9.98
C SER A 143 -0.34 -21.33 -11.52
N ALA A 144 0.19 -22.44 -11.99
CA ALA A 144 0.26 -22.71 -13.44
C ALA A 144 -1.12 -22.64 -14.12
N GLN A 145 -2.19 -23.02 -13.40
CA GLN A 145 -3.57 -22.94 -13.89
C GLN A 145 -4.06 -21.49 -14.03
N GLU A 146 -3.72 -20.62 -13.09
CA GLU A 146 -4.07 -19.19 -13.12
C GLU A 146 -3.29 -18.45 -14.20
N ALA A 147 -2.02 -18.76 -14.39
CA ALA A 147 -1.18 -18.19 -15.43
C ALA A 147 -1.70 -18.53 -16.84
N ALA A 148 -2.23 -19.73 -17.05
CA ALA A 148 -2.82 -20.17 -18.32
C ALA A 148 -4.11 -19.40 -18.70
N VAL A 149 -4.90 -18.97 -17.70
CA VAL A 149 -6.14 -18.20 -17.92
C VAL A 149 -5.85 -16.74 -18.34
N VAL A 150 -4.72 -16.17 -17.87
CA VAL A 150 -4.33 -14.77 -18.13
C VAL A 150 -3.59 -14.61 -19.46
N SER A 151 -3.06 -15.68 -20.04
CA SER A 151 -2.44 -15.63 -21.37
C SER A 151 -3.49 -15.22 -22.40
N PRO A 152 -3.30 -14.13 -23.15
CA PRO A 152 -4.25 -13.76 -24.20
C PRO A 152 -4.30 -14.92 -25.19
N LYS A 153 -5.47 -15.52 -25.40
CA LYS A 153 -5.70 -16.41 -26.53
C LYS A 153 -5.22 -15.65 -27.77
N PRO A 154 -4.38 -16.26 -28.63
CA PRO A 154 -3.98 -15.60 -29.86
C PRO A 154 -5.26 -15.23 -30.60
N THR A 155 -5.48 -13.94 -30.79
CA THR A 155 -6.57 -13.43 -31.62
C THR A 155 -6.24 -13.81 -33.05
N ALA A 156 -6.64 -15.02 -33.45
CA ALA A 156 -6.78 -15.34 -34.83
C ALA A 156 -7.77 -14.33 -35.41
N LYS A 157 -7.28 -13.43 -36.24
CA LYS A 157 -8.12 -12.57 -37.11
C LYS A 157 -8.96 -13.49 -37.98
N GLN A 158 -10.08 -13.97 -37.46
CA GLN A 158 -11.10 -14.56 -38.30
C GLN A 158 -11.78 -13.41 -39.05
N SER A 159 -11.51 -13.35 -40.35
CA SER A 159 -12.28 -12.58 -41.31
C SER A 159 -13.77 -12.82 -41.06
N LYS A 160 -14.52 -11.74 -40.87
CA LYS A 160 -15.98 -11.76 -40.75
C LYS A 160 -16.59 -12.15 -42.06
N ALA A 161 -16.73 -13.44 -42.30
CA ALA A 161 -17.74 -13.94 -43.22
C ALA A 161 -19.07 -13.97 -42.47
N GLY A 162 -20.09 -13.30 -43.02
CA GLY A 162 -21.37 -13.10 -42.37
C GLY A 162 -22.08 -14.41 -42.08
N LYS A 163 -22.30 -14.69 -40.78
CA LYS A 163 -23.29 -15.66 -40.35
C LYS A 163 -24.62 -14.94 -40.11
N PRO A 164 -25.75 -15.51 -40.55
CA PRO A 164 -27.07 -14.92 -40.32
C PRO A 164 -27.34 -14.80 -38.82
N LYS A 165 -27.86 -13.63 -38.40
CA LYS A 165 -28.34 -13.42 -37.05
C LYS A 165 -29.50 -14.38 -36.77
N GLN A 166 -29.25 -15.48 -36.10
CA GLN A 166 -30.29 -16.18 -35.37
C GLN A 166 -30.72 -15.28 -34.22
N THR A 167 -31.95 -14.82 -34.26
CA THR A 167 -32.65 -14.18 -33.14
C THR A 167 -32.86 -15.25 -32.06
N SER A 168 -31.86 -15.48 -31.23
CA SER A 168 -32.05 -16.25 -30.00
C SER A 168 -32.90 -15.41 -29.06
N GLY A 169 -34.15 -15.83 -28.87
CA GLY A 169 -35.05 -15.31 -27.86
C GLY A 169 -34.29 -15.29 -26.52
N LYS A 170 -34.55 -14.27 -25.69
CA LYS A 170 -33.99 -14.14 -24.34
C LYS A 170 -34.15 -15.46 -23.60
N VAL A 171 -33.10 -16.25 -23.50
CA VAL A 171 -33.10 -17.46 -22.70
C VAL A 171 -33.27 -17.00 -21.24
N GLY A 172 -34.50 -17.15 -20.74
CA GLY A 172 -34.80 -16.90 -19.33
C GLY A 172 -34.00 -17.85 -18.45
N ARG A 173 -33.93 -17.56 -17.16
CA ARG A 173 -33.25 -18.43 -16.19
C ARG A 173 -33.85 -19.85 -16.27
N PRO A 174 -33.02 -20.91 -16.29
CA PRO A 174 -33.52 -22.29 -16.32
C PRO A 174 -34.49 -22.56 -15.18
N LYS A 175 -35.63 -23.19 -15.50
CA LYS A 175 -36.68 -23.57 -14.53
C LYS A 175 -36.04 -24.40 -13.40
N GLY A 176 -36.23 -24.00 -12.12
CA GLY A 176 -35.67 -24.71 -10.97
C GLY A 176 -34.28 -24.25 -10.50
N SER A 177 -33.58 -23.37 -11.21
CA SER A 177 -32.30 -22.83 -10.73
C SER A 177 -32.54 -21.85 -9.57
N LYS A 178 -31.96 -22.15 -8.40
CA LYS A 178 -31.97 -21.22 -7.23
C LYS A 178 -31.01 -20.04 -7.45
N ALA A 179 -31.37 -18.87 -6.93
CA ALA A 179 -30.46 -17.73 -6.93
C ALA A 179 -29.26 -18.07 -6.02
N LYS A 180 -28.05 -17.89 -6.53
CA LYS A 180 -26.85 -18.02 -5.70
C LYS A 180 -26.92 -16.99 -4.58
N ASP A 181 -26.72 -17.41 -3.33
CA ASP A 181 -26.60 -16.47 -2.22
C ASP A 181 -25.32 -15.65 -2.41
N LYS A 182 -25.47 -14.34 -2.51
CA LYS A 182 -24.36 -13.41 -2.71
C LYS A 182 -23.48 -13.25 -1.46
N ARG A 183 -23.93 -13.74 -0.31
CA ARG A 183 -23.12 -13.79 0.92
C ARG A 183 -22.13 -14.95 0.92
N THR A 184 -22.37 -15.95 0.07
CA THR A 184 -21.42 -17.05 -0.12
C THR A 184 -20.19 -16.55 -0.88
N ILE A 185 -19.03 -16.64 -0.23
CA ILE A 185 -17.76 -16.20 -0.81
C ILE A 185 -17.27 -17.22 -1.83
N GLU A 186 -16.98 -16.76 -3.03
CA GLU A 186 -16.22 -17.54 -4.02
C GLU A 186 -14.73 -17.31 -3.77
N TRP A 187 -14.13 -18.25 -3.06
CA TRP A 187 -12.73 -18.13 -2.66
C TRP A 187 -11.77 -18.22 -3.84
N THR A 188 -11.01 -17.14 -4.03
CA THR A 188 -9.87 -17.06 -4.94
C THR A 188 -8.56 -17.03 -4.13
N PRO A 189 -7.40 -17.31 -4.72
CA PRO A 189 -6.12 -17.15 -4.04
C PRO A 189 -5.89 -15.73 -3.51
N GLU A 190 -6.34 -14.72 -4.23
CA GLU A 190 -6.31 -13.30 -3.81
C GLU A 190 -7.13 -13.08 -2.53
N LEU A 191 -8.37 -13.58 -2.48
CA LEU A 191 -9.24 -13.45 -1.30
C LEU A 191 -8.70 -14.22 -0.09
N ARG A 192 -8.13 -15.40 -0.31
CA ARG A 192 -7.47 -16.17 0.76
C ARG A 192 -6.24 -15.45 1.30
N ARG A 193 -5.47 -14.78 0.43
CA ARG A 193 -4.34 -13.93 0.83
C ARG A 193 -4.82 -12.76 1.68
N LEU A 194 -5.84 -12.03 1.20
CA LEU A 194 -6.42 -10.89 1.93
C LEU A 194 -6.93 -11.32 3.32
N GLU A 195 -7.66 -12.42 3.40
CA GLU A 195 -8.16 -12.95 4.67
C GLU A 195 -7.00 -13.30 5.63
N ARG A 196 -6.03 -14.09 5.18
CA ARG A 196 -4.91 -14.55 6.01
C ARG A 196 -4.06 -13.38 6.50
N MET A 197 -3.71 -12.46 5.61
CA MET A 197 -2.92 -11.28 5.97
C MET A 197 -3.72 -10.35 6.87
N GLY A 198 -5.00 -10.14 6.60
CA GLY A 198 -5.89 -9.32 7.42
C GLY A 198 -6.02 -9.87 8.83
N LYS A 199 -6.29 -11.16 9.01
CA LYS A 199 -6.36 -11.82 10.33
C LYS A 199 -5.03 -11.67 11.08
N SER A 200 -3.92 -11.98 10.43
CA SER A 200 -2.58 -11.85 11.02
C SER A 200 -2.23 -10.43 11.45
N LEU A 201 -2.71 -9.42 10.73
CA LEU A 201 -2.55 -8.01 11.12
C LEU A 201 -3.43 -7.67 12.33
N LEU A 202 -4.71 -8.04 12.28
CA LEU A 202 -5.68 -7.73 13.33
C LEU A 202 -5.31 -8.40 14.66
N GLU A 203 -4.86 -9.65 14.65
CA GLU A 203 -4.36 -10.33 15.86
C GLU A 203 -3.28 -9.54 16.60
N ARG A 204 -2.44 -8.81 15.87
CA ARG A 204 -1.37 -7.99 16.44
C ARG A 204 -1.83 -6.60 16.86
N ILE A 205 -2.67 -5.94 16.04
CA ILE A 205 -2.99 -4.53 16.26
C ILE A 205 -4.14 -4.32 17.25
N THR A 206 -5.09 -5.26 17.33
CA THR A 206 -6.27 -5.16 18.21
C THR A 206 -5.92 -4.88 19.68
N PRO A 207 -4.82 -5.42 20.27
CA PRO A 207 -4.43 -5.08 21.62
C PRO A 207 -3.98 -3.61 21.82
N LEU A 208 -3.62 -2.91 20.73
CA LEU A 208 -3.14 -1.53 20.78
C LEU A 208 -4.24 -0.53 20.46
N CYS A 209 -5.04 -0.80 19.43
CA CYS A 209 -6.08 0.11 18.97
C CYS A 209 -7.18 -0.64 18.21
N LEU A 210 -8.37 -0.03 18.21
CA LEU A 210 -9.52 -0.54 17.48
C LEU A 210 -9.44 -0.13 16.02
N ILE A 211 -9.37 -1.10 15.13
CA ILE A 211 -9.52 -0.90 13.69
C ILE A 211 -10.98 -1.18 13.30
N ARG A 212 -11.59 -0.27 12.55
CA ARG A 212 -12.98 -0.41 12.07
C ARG A 212 -13.07 -0.57 10.56
N HIS A 213 -12.14 0.05 9.82
CA HIS A 213 -12.21 0.15 8.38
C HIS A 213 -10.94 -0.39 7.70
N LEU A 214 -11.17 -1.01 6.53
CA LEU A 214 -10.13 -1.40 5.58
C LEU A 214 -10.42 -0.67 4.26
N ALA A 215 -9.49 0.22 3.86
CA ALA A 215 -9.60 0.93 2.59
C ALA A 215 -8.77 0.23 1.50
N LEU A 216 -9.44 -0.08 0.39
CA LEU A 216 -8.87 -0.76 -0.77
C LEU A 216 -9.17 0.02 -2.05
N ASP A 217 -8.36 -0.17 -3.09
CA ASP A 217 -8.60 0.48 -4.38
C ASP A 217 -9.85 -0.07 -5.09
N GLY A 218 -10.21 0.52 -6.25
CA GLY A 218 -11.39 0.12 -7.01
C GLY A 218 -11.34 -1.29 -7.59
N HIS A 219 -10.17 -1.91 -7.73
CA HIS A 219 -10.03 -3.31 -8.13
C HIS A 219 -10.72 -4.24 -7.12
N PHE A 220 -10.56 -3.94 -5.85
CA PHE A 220 -11.16 -4.66 -4.73
C PHE A 220 -12.59 -4.22 -4.42
N GLY A 221 -13.16 -3.25 -5.14
CA GLY A 221 -14.52 -2.71 -4.96
C GLY A 221 -15.62 -3.66 -5.44
N ASN A 222 -15.65 -4.91 -4.96
CA ASN A 222 -16.59 -5.94 -5.37
C ASN A 222 -17.21 -6.69 -4.18
N ASN A 223 -18.29 -7.44 -4.46
CA ASN A 223 -19.04 -8.14 -3.41
C ASN A 223 -18.21 -9.18 -2.65
N ASN A 224 -17.39 -9.98 -3.34
CA ASN A 224 -16.64 -11.05 -2.67
C ASN A 224 -15.63 -10.47 -1.68
N VAL A 225 -14.90 -9.41 -2.04
CA VAL A 225 -14.01 -8.69 -1.12
C VAL A 225 -14.80 -8.11 0.05
N THR A 226 -15.95 -7.47 -0.21
CA THR A 226 -16.83 -6.93 0.84
C THR A 226 -17.25 -8.02 1.82
N GLN A 227 -17.62 -9.21 1.34
CA GLN A 227 -18.02 -10.32 2.21
C GLN A 227 -16.83 -10.86 3.03
N VAL A 228 -15.63 -10.98 2.44
CA VAL A 228 -14.41 -11.37 3.19
C VAL A 228 -14.11 -10.36 4.30
N VAL A 229 -14.13 -9.08 3.98
CA VAL A 229 -13.83 -8.01 4.96
C VAL A 229 -14.83 -8.03 6.11
N ARG A 230 -16.13 -8.22 5.82
CA ARG A 230 -17.18 -8.24 6.84
C ARG A 230 -17.22 -9.54 7.62
N GLN A 231 -17.21 -10.70 6.94
CA GLN A 231 -17.45 -12.00 7.59
C GLN A 231 -16.20 -12.57 8.23
N SER A 232 -15.02 -12.42 7.58
CA SER A 232 -13.77 -13.03 8.04
C SER A 232 -12.92 -12.11 8.88
N LEU A 233 -12.96 -10.78 8.61
CA LEU A 233 -12.15 -9.79 9.33
C LEU A 233 -12.94 -8.96 10.34
N ASN A 234 -14.25 -9.00 10.29
CA ASN A 234 -15.16 -8.17 11.11
C ASN A 234 -14.85 -6.66 10.98
N LEU A 235 -14.51 -6.22 9.77
CA LEU A 235 -14.25 -4.84 9.42
C LEU A 235 -15.29 -4.34 8.41
N HIS A 236 -15.34 -3.03 8.23
CA HIS A 236 -16.02 -2.38 7.12
C HIS A 236 -15.03 -2.06 6.00
N ILE A 237 -15.46 -2.26 4.75
CA ILE A 237 -14.68 -1.86 3.58
C ILE A 237 -14.98 -0.41 3.21
N ILE A 238 -13.95 0.30 2.79
CA ILE A 238 -14.05 1.57 2.06
C ILE A 238 -13.37 1.36 0.71
N SER A 239 -14.08 1.64 -0.40
CA SER A 239 -13.50 1.47 -1.73
C SER A 239 -14.24 2.35 -2.76
N LYS A 240 -13.84 2.21 -4.02
CA LYS A 240 -14.40 2.94 -5.16
C LYS A 240 -15.15 1.97 -6.08
N LEU A 241 -16.33 2.37 -6.52
CA LEU A 241 -17.03 1.70 -7.62
C LEU A 241 -16.61 2.30 -8.97
N ARG A 242 -16.92 1.58 -10.03
CA ARG A 242 -16.78 2.11 -11.40
C ARG A 242 -17.74 3.27 -11.60
N ASN A 243 -17.35 4.24 -12.39
CA ASN A 243 -18.18 5.43 -12.65
C ASN A 243 -19.52 5.10 -13.32
N ASP A 244 -19.59 3.97 -14.03
CA ASP A 244 -20.81 3.48 -14.72
C ASP A 244 -21.62 2.46 -13.89
N SER A 245 -21.31 2.30 -12.59
CA SER A 245 -21.97 1.33 -11.71
C SER A 245 -23.48 1.55 -11.61
N ALA A 246 -24.25 0.49 -11.83
CA ALA A 246 -25.70 0.56 -11.77
C ALA A 246 -26.19 0.51 -10.31
N LEU A 247 -26.30 1.67 -9.68
CA LEU A 247 -26.83 1.86 -8.35
C LEU A 247 -28.36 2.08 -8.37
N TYR A 248 -29.00 1.65 -7.31
CA TYR A 248 -30.45 1.80 -7.12
C TYR A 248 -30.72 2.38 -5.73
N LEU A 249 -31.65 3.30 -5.66
CA LEU A 249 -32.20 3.75 -4.38
C LEU A 249 -32.95 2.60 -3.69
N CYS A 250 -33.08 2.65 -2.39
CA CYS A 250 -33.98 1.75 -1.67
C CYS A 250 -35.44 2.03 -2.08
N TYR A 251 -36.25 1.00 -2.16
CA TYR A 251 -37.66 1.18 -2.48
C TYR A 251 -38.39 1.70 -1.24
N GLU A 252 -38.98 2.87 -1.37
CA GLU A 252 -39.72 3.57 -0.27
C GLU A 252 -41.26 3.50 -0.43
N GLY A 253 -41.77 2.88 -1.52
CA GLY A 253 -43.19 2.81 -1.80
C GLY A 253 -43.90 1.68 -1.04
N ALA A 254 -45.24 1.69 -1.10
CA ALA A 254 -46.07 0.64 -0.54
C ALA A 254 -45.73 -0.72 -1.18
N GLN A 255 -45.67 -1.77 -0.36
CA GLN A 255 -45.47 -3.13 -0.85
C GLN A 255 -46.85 -3.66 -1.28
N HIS A 256 -46.98 -4.06 -2.55
CA HIS A 256 -48.21 -4.57 -3.12
C HIS A 256 -48.11 -6.05 -3.48
N GLY A 257 -49.11 -6.81 -3.16
CA GLY A 257 -49.32 -8.15 -3.69
C GLY A 257 -48.56 -9.29 -2.98
N VAL A 258 -48.73 -10.48 -3.54
CA VAL A 258 -48.12 -11.73 -3.08
C VAL A 258 -46.72 -11.82 -3.72
N GLY A 259 -45.69 -12.10 -2.91
CA GLY A 259 -44.33 -12.30 -3.40
C GLY A 259 -43.26 -11.65 -2.52
N ALA A 260 -41.98 -11.73 -2.96
CA ALA A 260 -40.88 -11.11 -2.24
C ALA A 260 -40.99 -9.58 -2.25
N PRO A 261 -40.77 -8.89 -1.12
CA PRO A 261 -40.83 -7.44 -1.05
C PRO A 261 -39.90 -6.76 -2.08
N LYS A 262 -40.41 -5.72 -2.73
CA LYS A 262 -39.64 -4.92 -3.67
C LYS A 262 -38.54 -4.17 -2.92
N ARG A 263 -37.28 -4.43 -3.25
CA ARG A 263 -36.10 -3.84 -2.59
C ARG A 263 -35.53 -2.65 -3.38
N TYR A 264 -35.56 -2.74 -4.71
CA TYR A 264 -34.92 -1.76 -5.61
C TYR A 264 -35.93 -0.69 -6.02
N GLY A 265 -35.62 0.56 -5.71
CA GLY A 265 -36.30 1.74 -6.21
C GLY A 265 -35.79 2.18 -7.58
N ALA A 266 -35.74 3.50 -7.82
CA ALA A 266 -35.24 4.05 -9.07
C ALA A 266 -33.74 3.77 -9.24
N LYS A 267 -33.32 3.55 -10.48
CA LYS A 267 -31.90 3.51 -10.83
C LYS A 267 -31.33 4.93 -10.70
N LEU A 268 -30.15 5.05 -10.12
CA LEU A 268 -29.45 6.34 -10.00
C LEU A 268 -29.05 6.85 -11.39
N ASP A 269 -29.45 8.07 -11.69
CA ASP A 269 -28.94 8.84 -12.80
C ASP A 269 -27.86 9.80 -12.28
N TYR A 270 -26.62 9.65 -12.73
CA TYR A 270 -25.49 10.46 -12.28
C TYR A 270 -25.53 11.91 -12.77
N ASP A 271 -26.30 12.19 -13.83
CA ASP A 271 -26.50 13.53 -14.34
C ASP A 271 -27.60 14.30 -13.59
N GLN A 272 -28.51 13.56 -12.92
CA GLN A 272 -29.68 14.10 -12.22
C GLN A 272 -29.87 13.45 -10.83
N ILE A 273 -28.88 13.55 -9.98
CA ILE A 273 -28.97 13.02 -8.60
C ILE A 273 -29.94 13.87 -7.79
N PRO A 274 -30.96 13.27 -7.13
CA PRO A 274 -31.93 14.02 -6.37
C PRO A 274 -31.29 14.87 -5.26
N THR A 275 -31.68 16.15 -5.19
CA THR A 275 -31.10 17.13 -4.24
C THR A 275 -31.30 16.77 -2.77
N LYS A 276 -32.28 15.94 -2.45
CA LYS A 276 -32.50 15.43 -1.07
C LYS A 276 -31.32 14.64 -0.51
N TYR A 277 -30.43 14.11 -1.38
CA TYR A 277 -29.23 13.36 -0.98
C TYR A 277 -27.96 14.23 -1.00
N ARG A 278 -28.05 15.50 -1.40
CA ARG A 278 -26.92 16.42 -1.42
C ARG A 278 -26.57 16.84 0.01
N VAL A 279 -25.38 16.44 0.43
CA VAL A 279 -24.85 16.72 1.78
C VAL A 279 -23.87 17.89 1.79
N HIS A 280 -23.26 18.24 0.64
CA HIS A 280 -22.33 19.34 0.54
C HIS A 280 -22.33 19.92 -0.88
N ALA A 281 -22.11 21.25 -0.96
CA ALA A 281 -21.82 21.93 -2.23
C ALA A 281 -20.83 23.06 -1.97
N SER A 282 -19.84 23.18 -2.84
CA SER A 282 -18.85 24.28 -2.80
C SER A 282 -18.42 24.66 -4.21
N THR A 283 -17.90 25.89 -4.35
CA THR A 283 -17.33 26.37 -5.61
C THR A 283 -15.95 26.97 -5.36
N GLU A 284 -14.94 26.38 -5.98
CA GLU A 284 -13.55 26.84 -5.88
C GLU A 284 -12.92 26.88 -7.28
N LYS A 285 -12.24 27.96 -7.61
CA LYS A 285 -11.47 28.11 -8.88
C LYS A 285 -12.27 27.66 -10.12
N GLN A 286 -13.53 28.11 -10.25
CA GLN A 286 -14.44 27.77 -11.37
C GLN A 286 -14.86 26.28 -11.42
N ILE A 287 -14.63 25.53 -10.35
CA ILE A 287 -15.09 24.14 -10.21
C ILE A 287 -16.16 24.10 -9.13
N GLN A 288 -17.39 23.78 -9.52
CA GLN A 288 -18.45 23.44 -8.59
C GLN A 288 -18.30 21.98 -8.17
N THR A 289 -18.26 21.73 -6.87
CA THR A 289 -18.23 20.39 -6.31
C THR A 289 -19.50 20.14 -5.54
N GLU A 290 -20.24 19.10 -5.89
CA GLU A 290 -21.42 18.64 -5.16
C GLU A 290 -21.19 17.23 -4.65
N ILE A 291 -21.57 16.96 -3.40
CA ILE A 291 -21.42 15.67 -2.76
C ILE A 291 -22.78 15.19 -2.34
N TYR A 292 -23.08 13.95 -2.72
CA TYR A 292 -24.32 13.27 -2.44
C TYR A 292 -24.04 12.01 -1.62
N GLN A 293 -24.80 11.76 -0.58
CA GLN A 293 -24.71 10.55 0.24
C GLN A 293 -26.07 9.88 0.39
N ALA A 294 -26.11 8.59 0.15
CA ALA A 294 -27.29 7.77 0.41
C ALA A 294 -26.95 6.28 0.59
N THR A 295 -27.82 5.59 1.32
CA THR A 295 -27.83 4.13 1.31
C THR A 295 -28.41 3.65 -0.02
N MET A 296 -27.61 2.91 -0.79
CA MET A 296 -27.98 2.43 -2.11
C MET A 296 -27.79 0.92 -2.24
N LEU A 297 -28.47 0.36 -3.23
CA LEU A 297 -28.38 -1.06 -3.58
C LEU A 297 -27.64 -1.25 -4.89
N HIS A 298 -26.83 -2.28 -4.95
CA HIS A 298 -26.19 -2.72 -6.19
C HIS A 298 -26.55 -4.17 -6.48
N LYS A 299 -26.89 -4.49 -7.73
CA LYS A 299 -27.39 -5.85 -8.07
C LYS A 299 -26.38 -6.97 -7.83
N THR A 300 -25.08 -6.68 -7.78
CA THR A 300 -24.06 -7.70 -7.52
C THR A 300 -23.73 -7.84 -6.02
N PHE A 301 -24.02 -6.84 -5.20
CA PHE A 301 -23.77 -6.88 -3.76
C PHE A 301 -24.92 -7.55 -3.01
N ALA A 302 -24.60 -8.20 -1.89
CA ALA A 302 -25.57 -8.85 -1.03
C ALA A 302 -26.35 -7.85 -0.19
N ASP A 303 -25.64 -6.87 0.34
CA ASP A 303 -26.12 -5.92 1.34
C ASP A 303 -26.16 -4.50 0.77
N PRO A 304 -26.94 -3.59 1.38
CA PRO A 304 -26.90 -2.17 1.06
C PRO A 304 -25.51 -1.58 1.26
N LEU A 305 -25.20 -0.53 0.53
CA LEU A 305 -23.94 0.21 0.59
C LEU A 305 -24.23 1.66 1.00
N ASN A 306 -23.39 2.22 1.84
CA ASN A 306 -23.30 3.65 2.05
C ASN A 306 -22.50 4.22 0.87
N VAL A 307 -23.15 4.96 0.00
CA VAL A 307 -22.55 5.47 -1.23
C VAL A 307 -22.40 6.98 -1.16
N VAL A 308 -21.21 7.46 -1.50
CA VAL A 308 -20.91 8.87 -1.67
C VAL A 308 -20.56 9.11 -3.13
N VAL A 309 -21.34 9.97 -3.79
CA VAL A 309 -21.07 10.43 -5.16
C VAL A 309 -20.55 11.87 -5.11
N MET A 310 -19.33 12.06 -5.57
CA MET A 310 -18.74 13.40 -5.69
C MET A 310 -18.78 13.81 -7.16
N VAL A 311 -19.53 14.84 -7.48
CA VAL A 311 -19.66 15.43 -8.82
C VAL A 311 -18.88 16.73 -8.88
N LYS A 312 -18.02 16.88 -9.87
CA LYS A 312 -17.30 18.12 -10.17
C LYS A 312 -17.71 18.64 -11.52
N THR A 313 -18.15 19.90 -11.57
CA THR A 313 -18.56 20.60 -12.79
C THR A 313 -17.66 21.80 -13.00
N HIS A 314 -17.01 21.88 -14.14
CA HIS A 314 -16.23 23.07 -14.51
C HIS A 314 -17.19 24.13 -15.06
N LEU A 315 -17.32 25.28 -14.37
CA LEU A 315 -18.36 26.27 -14.65
C LEU A 315 -18.26 26.94 -16.04
N VAL A 316 -17.05 27.03 -16.60
CA VAL A 316 -16.84 27.61 -17.93
C VAL A 316 -17.11 26.60 -19.04
N THR A 317 -16.54 25.40 -18.93
CA THR A 317 -16.63 24.37 -19.99
C THR A 317 -17.83 23.45 -19.85
N GLN A 318 -18.57 23.54 -18.74
CA GLN A 318 -19.69 22.67 -18.36
C GLN A 318 -19.36 21.17 -18.37
N LYS A 319 -18.05 20.83 -18.38
CA LYS A 319 -17.62 19.42 -18.29
C LYS A 319 -17.86 18.91 -16.89
N LYS A 320 -18.50 17.74 -16.80
CA LYS A 320 -18.77 17.04 -15.54
C LYS A 320 -17.89 15.81 -15.41
N ALA A 321 -17.43 15.53 -14.19
CA ALA A 321 -16.78 14.29 -13.83
C ALA A 321 -17.30 13.85 -12.46
N HIS A 322 -17.44 12.55 -12.21
CA HIS A 322 -17.86 12.06 -10.92
C HIS A 322 -17.01 10.88 -10.46
N VAL A 323 -17.00 10.69 -9.15
CA VAL A 323 -16.38 9.56 -8.46
C VAL A 323 -17.40 8.95 -7.54
N VAL A 324 -17.47 7.63 -7.52
CA VAL A 324 -18.41 6.85 -6.70
C VAL A 324 -17.61 6.09 -5.65
N LEU A 325 -17.66 6.55 -4.41
CA LEU A 325 -17.09 5.87 -3.25
C LEU A 325 -18.18 5.10 -2.52
N PHE A 326 -17.79 4.04 -1.81
CA PHE A 326 -18.73 3.32 -0.98
C PHE A 326 -18.08 2.75 0.28
N SER A 327 -18.89 2.53 1.27
CA SER A 327 -18.55 1.73 2.45
C SER A 327 -19.65 0.71 2.76
N SER A 328 -19.28 -0.38 3.41
CA SER A 328 -20.23 -1.30 4.03
C SER A 328 -20.69 -0.81 5.41
N ASP A 329 -20.10 0.27 5.95
CA ASP A 329 -20.56 0.97 7.13
C ASP A 329 -21.64 1.99 6.74
N LEU A 330 -22.89 1.68 7.05
CA LEU A 330 -24.02 2.54 6.67
C LEU A 330 -24.11 3.82 7.50
N THR A 331 -23.36 3.91 8.59
CA THR A 331 -23.38 5.05 9.53
C THR A 331 -22.21 6.02 9.30
N LEU A 332 -21.24 5.66 8.46
CA LEU A 332 -20.06 6.47 8.22
C LEU A 332 -20.42 7.78 7.49
N ALA A 333 -20.09 8.91 8.09
CA ALA A 333 -20.30 10.23 7.49
C ALA A 333 -19.49 10.41 6.20
N TYR A 334 -20.01 11.22 5.27
CA TYR A 334 -19.40 11.39 3.95
C TYR A 334 -18.00 11.99 4.03
N GLU A 335 -17.74 12.92 4.95
CA GLU A 335 -16.43 13.53 5.16
C GLU A 335 -15.38 12.46 5.50
N LYS A 336 -15.72 11.62 6.49
CA LYS A 336 -14.86 10.55 6.95
C LYS A 336 -14.63 9.50 5.86
N LEU A 337 -15.68 9.12 5.11
CA LEU A 337 -15.57 8.17 4.01
C LEU A 337 -14.62 8.69 2.91
N ILE A 338 -14.75 9.97 2.55
CA ILE A 338 -13.89 10.61 1.55
C ILE A 338 -12.45 10.70 2.06
N ASP A 339 -12.26 11.12 3.32
CA ASP A 339 -10.91 11.30 3.88
C ASP A 339 -10.20 9.96 4.06
N ASP A 340 -10.86 8.96 4.60
CA ASP A 340 -10.30 7.61 4.76
C ASP A 340 -9.93 6.99 3.39
N TYR A 341 -10.77 7.20 2.35
CA TYR A 341 -10.42 6.76 1.01
C TYR A 341 -9.21 7.51 0.43
N ARG A 342 -9.07 8.82 0.71
CA ARG A 342 -7.89 9.60 0.32
C ARG A 342 -6.65 9.13 1.06
N LEU A 343 -6.77 8.79 2.34
CA LEU A 343 -5.67 8.26 3.15
C LEU A 343 -5.13 6.94 2.59
N ARG A 344 -5.95 6.13 1.89
CA ARG A 344 -5.46 4.95 1.17
C ARG A 344 -4.24 5.27 0.29
N PHE A 345 -4.22 6.43 -0.34
CA PHE A 345 -3.12 6.83 -1.23
C PHE A 345 -1.77 6.91 -0.52
N GLN A 346 -1.74 7.00 0.82
CA GLN A 346 -0.49 7.02 1.57
C GLN A 346 0.34 5.73 1.40
N ILE A 347 -0.27 4.59 1.05
CA ILE A 347 0.46 3.36 0.74
C ILE A 347 1.32 3.48 -0.53
N GLU A 348 0.90 4.31 -1.48
CA GLU A 348 1.65 4.54 -2.72
C GLU A 348 2.98 5.26 -2.45
N PHE A 349 3.04 6.10 -1.40
CA PHE A 349 4.30 6.68 -0.94
C PHE A 349 5.25 5.63 -0.35
N ASN A 350 4.72 4.60 0.34
CA ASN A 350 5.56 3.48 0.79
C ASN A 350 6.19 2.74 -0.39
N PHE A 351 5.42 2.47 -1.45
CA PHE A 351 5.93 1.85 -2.67
C PHE A 351 6.94 2.72 -3.39
N ARG A 352 6.66 4.02 -3.52
CA ARG A 352 7.59 4.99 -4.12
C ARG A 352 8.92 5.00 -3.37
N ASP A 353 8.89 5.14 -2.05
CA ASP A 353 10.09 5.23 -1.22
C ASP A 353 10.86 3.90 -1.22
N ALA A 354 10.15 2.77 -1.15
CA ALA A 354 10.76 1.44 -1.26
C ALA A 354 11.49 1.25 -2.61
N LYS A 355 10.89 1.67 -3.72
CA LYS A 355 11.47 1.60 -5.07
C LYS A 355 12.61 2.58 -5.24
N GLN A 356 12.40 3.82 -4.91
CA GLN A 356 13.33 4.90 -5.21
C GLN A 356 14.57 4.90 -4.30
N PHE A 357 14.42 4.53 -3.03
CA PHE A 357 15.47 4.68 -2.03
C PHE A 357 15.99 3.37 -1.45
N TRP A 358 15.15 2.31 -1.40
CA TRP A 358 15.40 1.12 -0.60
C TRP A 358 15.51 -0.18 -1.39
N GLY A 359 15.66 -0.08 -2.72
CA GLY A 359 16.01 -1.21 -3.57
C GLY A 359 14.91 -2.22 -3.86
N PHE A 360 13.64 -1.83 -3.72
CA PHE A 360 12.50 -2.71 -4.02
C PHE A 360 12.48 -3.15 -5.50
N GLU A 361 13.16 -2.41 -6.40
CA GLU A 361 13.33 -2.76 -7.81
C GLU A 361 14.74 -3.26 -8.16
N ASP A 362 15.73 -3.07 -7.27
CA ASP A 362 17.15 -3.28 -7.58
C ASP A 362 17.62 -4.71 -7.36
N PHE A 363 16.94 -5.51 -6.53
CA PHE A 363 17.42 -6.85 -6.19
C PHE A 363 17.47 -7.78 -7.40
N MET A 364 18.52 -8.61 -7.46
CA MET A 364 18.78 -9.59 -8.53
C MET A 364 18.62 -11.04 -8.04
N ASN A 365 17.92 -11.23 -6.95
CA ASN A 365 17.72 -12.54 -6.34
C ASN A 365 16.75 -13.38 -7.16
N VAL A 366 17.02 -14.68 -7.26
CA VAL A 366 16.23 -15.64 -8.03
C VAL A 366 15.32 -16.47 -7.13
N ASN A 367 15.81 -16.92 -5.98
CA ASN A 367 15.11 -17.83 -5.10
C ASN A 367 14.10 -17.12 -4.19
N LYS A 368 13.08 -17.85 -3.71
CA LYS A 368 12.00 -17.35 -2.86
C LYS A 368 12.49 -16.58 -1.63
N THR A 369 13.34 -17.20 -0.81
CA THR A 369 13.78 -16.60 0.47
C THR A 369 14.56 -15.30 0.25
N PRO A 370 15.58 -15.22 -0.63
CA PRO A 370 16.24 -13.98 -0.93
C PRO A 370 15.34 -12.88 -1.52
N VAL A 371 14.38 -13.23 -2.37
CA VAL A 371 13.38 -12.27 -2.89
C VAL A 371 12.53 -11.72 -1.74
N THR A 372 12.02 -12.60 -0.87
CA THR A 372 11.25 -12.20 0.32
C THR A 372 12.07 -11.27 1.23
N ASN A 373 13.36 -11.57 1.43
CA ASN A 373 14.23 -10.76 2.27
C ASN A 373 14.57 -9.41 1.65
N ALA A 374 14.77 -9.34 0.32
CA ALA A 374 14.96 -8.05 -0.37
C ALA A 374 13.76 -7.12 -0.17
N VAL A 375 12.56 -7.67 -0.32
CA VAL A 375 11.30 -6.92 -0.15
C VAL A 375 11.07 -6.53 1.31
N GLY A 376 11.25 -7.46 2.24
CA GLY A 376 11.13 -7.20 3.67
C GLY A 376 12.08 -6.10 4.16
N LEU A 377 13.34 -6.13 3.67
CA LEU A 377 14.33 -5.08 3.94
C LEU A 377 13.89 -3.73 3.40
N ALA A 378 13.39 -3.67 2.17
CA ALA A 378 12.95 -2.41 1.58
C ALA A 378 11.83 -1.76 2.42
N PHE A 379 10.82 -2.53 2.85
CA PHE A 379 9.75 -2.01 3.70
C PHE A 379 10.17 -1.73 5.14
N LEU A 380 11.11 -2.51 5.69
CA LEU A 380 11.73 -2.16 6.97
C LEU A 380 12.42 -0.79 6.88
N MET A 381 13.14 -0.53 5.81
CA MET A 381 13.81 0.76 5.60
C MET A 381 12.84 1.92 5.42
N VAL A 382 11.67 1.70 4.83
CA VAL A 382 10.57 2.69 4.83
C VAL A 382 10.20 3.06 6.26
N ASN A 383 9.92 2.07 7.13
CA ASN A 383 9.57 2.32 8.53
C ASN A 383 10.73 2.96 9.31
N LEU A 384 11.96 2.48 9.14
CA LEU A 384 13.13 3.08 9.79
C LEU A 384 13.37 4.52 9.34
N SER A 385 13.13 4.84 8.06
CA SER A 385 13.26 6.21 7.58
C SER A 385 12.27 7.15 8.25
N HIS A 386 11.02 6.73 8.50
CA HIS A 386 10.06 7.52 9.27
C HIS A 386 10.57 7.85 10.67
N ILE A 387 11.17 6.87 11.36
CA ILE A 387 11.74 7.06 12.71
C ILE A 387 12.93 8.03 12.68
N LEU A 388 13.84 7.83 11.72
CA LEU A 388 15.04 8.66 11.61
C LEU A 388 14.68 10.10 11.20
N LEU A 389 13.77 10.27 10.23
CA LEU A 389 13.31 11.59 9.77
C LEU A 389 12.59 12.38 10.85
N ALA A 390 11.77 11.72 11.68
CA ALA A 390 11.05 12.39 12.74
C ALA A 390 11.99 13.17 13.68
N ARG A 391 13.21 12.67 13.92
CA ARG A 391 14.21 13.33 14.74
C ARG A 391 14.73 14.63 14.12
N TYR A 392 14.94 14.64 12.81
CA TYR A 392 15.50 15.82 12.11
C TYR A 392 14.41 16.83 11.80
N ARG A 393 13.20 16.40 11.55
CA ARG A 393 12.06 17.27 11.20
C ARG A 393 11.57 18.15 12.34
N THR A 394 11.98 17.89 13.58
CA THR A 394 11.74 18.82 14.70
C THR A 394 12.45 20.15 14.50
N THR A 395 13.64 20.12 13.91
CA THR A 395 14.45 21.32 13.63
C THR A 395 14.31 21.76 12.17
N PHE A 396 14.17 20.81 11.26
CA PHE A 396 14.17 20.99 9.79
C PHE A 396 12.93 20.33 9.16
N PRO A 397 11.79 21.02 9.12
CA PRO A 397 10.51 20.43 8.69
C PRO A 397 10.54 19.74 7.33
N ASP A 398 11.32 20.27 6.37
CA ASP A 398 11.42 19.77 5.00
C ASP A 398 12.46 18.67 4.80
N PHE A 399 13.13 18.22 5.89
CA PHE A 399 14.18 17.20 5.82
C PHE A 399 13.64 15.89 5.22
N SER A 400 14.24 15.48 4.10
CA SER A 400 13.78 14.38 3.26
C SER A 400 14.63 13.11 3.44
N VAL A 401 14.21 12.00 2.80
CA VAL A 401 15.01 10.75 2.74
C VAL A 401 16.35 10.97 2.06
N LEU A 402 16.40 11.85 1.04
CA LEU A 402 17.65 12.16 0.36
C LEU A 402 18.62 12.92 1.26
N ASP A 403 18.13 13.85 2.06
CA ASP A 403 18.94 14.57 3.05
C ASP A 403 19.45 13.64 4.13
N LEU A 404 18.61 12.69 4.59
CA LEU A 404 19.02 11.64 5.51
C LEU A 404 20.16 10.80 4.92
N LYS A 405 20.03 10.35 3.66
CA LYS A 405 21.09 9.60 2.98
C LYS A 405 22.36 10.44 2.79
N ALA A 406 22.23 11.71 2.47
CA ALA A 406 23.36 12.64 2.33
C ALA A 406 24.11 12.80 3.65
N LEU A 407 23.39 13.01 4.75
CA LEU A 407 23.95 13.14 6.10
C LEU A 407 24.74 11.88 6.52
N PHE A 408 24.14 10.69 6.37
CA PHE A 408 24.82 9.44 6.72
C PHE A 408 26.05 9.19 5.85
N ARG A 409 25.99 9.57 4.59
CA ARG A 409 27.11 9.47 3.65
C ARG A 409 28.24 10.44 4.01
N SER A 410 27.91 11.68 4.33
CA SER A 410 28.90 12.67 4.77
C SER A 410 29.65 12.20 6.00
N ARG A 411 28.91 11.72 7.01
CA ARG A 411 29.49 11.14 8.22
C ARG A 411 30.38 9.93 7.91
N ARG A 412 29.96 9.09 6.95
CA ARG A 412 30.77 7.94 6.54
C ARG A 412 32.09 8.35 5.90
N TYR A 413 32.08 9.33 5.01
CA TYR A 413 33.31 9.85 4.40
C TYR A 413 34.22 10.50 5.44
N ALA A 414 33.66 11.26 6.38
CA ALA A 414 34.44 11.83 7.47
C ALA A 414 35.09 10.74 8.34
N GLN A 415 34.33 9.68 8.69
CA GLN A 415 34.89 8.55 9.44
C GLN A 415 36.08 7.88 8.71
N GLU A 416 35.96 7.67 7.40
CA GLU A 416 37.07 7.11 6.63
C GLU A 416 38.28 8.04 6.56
N ALA A 417 38.07 9.35 6.44
CA ALA A 417 39.16 10.34 6.46
C ALA A 417 39.84 10.39 7.84
N LEU A 418 39.05 10.33 8.93
CA LEU A 418 39.59 10.35 10.29
C LEU A 418 40.46 9.12 10.62
N LYS A 419 40.22 7.97 9.97
CA LYS A 419 41.08 6.77 10.13
C LYS A 419 42.51 6.95 9.59
N LEU A 420 42.73 7.98 8.77
CA LEU A 420 44.03 8.30 8.22
C LEU A 420 44.84 9.24 9.13
N LEU A 421 44.23 9.75 10.19
CA LEU A 421 44.93 10.60 11.17
C LEU A 421 45.73 9.74 12.15
N PRO A 422 46.81 10.29 12.74
CA PRO A 422 47.56 9.59 13.80
C PRO A 422 46.66 9.25 15.03
N ASP A 423 47.03 8.19 15.74
CA ASP A 423 46.22 7.60 16.86
C ASP A 423 45.99 8.52 18.07
N PHE A 424 46.42 9.78 18.04
CA PHE A 424 46.33 10.74 19.13
C PHE A 424 45.10 11.65 19.13
N VAL A 425 44.11 11.40 18.27
CA VAL A 425 42.88 12.22 18.25
C VAL A 425 41.91 11.74 19.31
N ASP A 426 41.48 12.65 20.18
CA ASP A 426 40.49 12.36 21.21
C ASP A 426 39.20 11.78 20.63
N PRO A 427 38.74 10.60 21.09
CA PRO A 427 37.50 9.99 20.63
C PRO A 427 36.24 10.88 20.82
N LEU A 428 36.24 11.72 21.88
CA LEU A 428 35.15 12.68 22.13
C LEU A 428 35.10 13.78 21.05
N LEU A 429 36.29 14.30 20.68
CA LEU A 429 36.40 15.28 19.60
C LEU A 429 35.96 14.71 18.25
N ILE A 430 36.33 13.45 17.95
CA ILE A 430 35.85 12.74 16.77
C ILE A 430 34.33 12.64 16.75
N ALA A 431 33.72 12.27 17.88
CA ALA A 431 32.26 12.17 17.98
C ALA A 431 31.58 13.53 17.76
N GLN A 432 32.12 14.60 18.34
CA GLN A 432 31.62 15.97 18.16
C GLN A 432 31.75 16.45 16.70
N LEU A 433 32.89 16.21 16.06
CA LEU A 433 33.11 16.54 14.65
C LEU A 433 32.13 15.80 13.73
N LEU A 434 31.89 14.50 13.97
CA LEU A 434 30.95 13.73 13.17
C LEU A 434 29.49 14.18 13.37
N ASP A 435 29.14 14.61 14.57
CA ASP A 435 27.80 15.14 14.84
C ASP A 435 27.61 16.55 14.26
N ALA A 436 28.65 17.34 14.20
CA ALA A 436 28.66 18.67 13.57
C ALA A 436 28.77 18.64 12.04
N MET A 437 29.04 17.47 11.42
CA MET A 437 29.15 17.36 9.96
C MET A 437 27.86 17.78 9.26
N PRO A 438 27.94 18.78 8.34
CA PRO A 438 26.76 19.15 7.56
C PRO A 438 26.36 18.03 6.60
N PRO A 439 25.10 17.95 6.21
CA PRO A 439 24.61 16.99 5.23
C PRO A 439 25.02 17.39 3.79
N LEU A 440 26.30 17.22 3.45
CA LEU A 440 26.81 17.54 2.13
C LEU A 440 26.03 16.84 1.03
N GLY A 441 25.55 17.62 0.05
CA GLY A 441 24.70 17.14 -1.03
C GLY A 441 23.25 16.92 -0.61
N ALA A 442 22.80 17.49 0.49
CA ALA A 442 21.39 17.58 0.85
C ALA A 442 20.62 18.44 -0.16
N ILE A 443 19.34 18.08 -0.38
CA ILE A 443 18.46 18.84 -1.28
C ILE A 443 17.93 20.09 -0.57
N HIS A 444 17.59 19.95 0.71
CA HIS A 444 17.17 21.05 1.56
C HIS A 444 18.39 21.53 2.33
N SER A 445 19.03 22.56 1.80
CA SER A 445 20.21 23.17 2.44
C SER A 445 19.75 24.01 3.63
N GLU A 446 20.41 23.76 4.77
CA GLU A 446 20.34 24.65 5.90
C GLU A 446 21.22 25.86 5.73
N PRO A 447 20.92 26.96 6.44
CA PRO A 447 21.91 27.97 6.67
C PRO A 447 23.14 27.31 7.30
N ILE A 448 24.28 27.49 6.66
CA ILE A 448 25.59 27.00 7.12
C ILE A 448 25.71 27.30 8.61
N PHE A 449 25.86 26.26 9.44
CA PHE A 449 26.28 26.46 10.81
C PHE A 449 27.63 27.16 10.76
N THR A 450 27.66 28.46 10.92
CA THR A 450 28.88 29.16 11.24
C THR A 450 29.29 28.65 12.62
N LEU A 451 30.28 27.78 12.66
CA LEU A 451 31.06 27.58 13.87
C LEU A 451 31.58 28.98 14.21
N ASN A 452 30.95 29.61 15.19
CA ASN A 452 31.56 30.79 15.81
C ASN A 452 32.91 30.32 16.39
N PRO A 453 34.00 31.02 16.04
CA PRO A 453 35.37 30.66 16.46
C PRO A 453 35.52 30.65 17.98
#